data_dbdda2b772b5d22bef4e0b6908463851
#
_entry.id   dbdda2b772b5d22bef4e0b6908463851
#
_cell.length_a   1.000
_cell.length_b   1.000
_cell.length_c   1.000
_cell.angle_alpha   90.00
_cell.angle_beta   90.00
_cell.angle_gamma   90.00
#
_symmetry.space_group_name_H-M   'P 1'
#
loop_
_entity.id
_entity.type
_entity.pdbx_description
1 polymer ?
#
loop_
_entity_poly.entity_id
_entity_poly.type
_entity_poly.pdbx_seq_one_letter_code
_entity_poly.pdbx_strand_id
1 'polypeptide(L)'
;MKAISPGDEPISPVRHDSIMNVHPTAIIDARAKVPASCSVGPYCVIGADVEFGESCRLVSHVAIEGPTKIGAHNAFFPFCAIGMAPQDVSYKGEPTRLEIGDHNEIRECVTISRGTAKGGGLTRVGSHTLIMAYAHIGHDSVIGDNCMLVNGATLGGHVTVEEWAVVGALCPVHQYVRIGAHAYIGGGTTITQDVLPFSMTSAARNTHAYGMNKVGLERRGFSAERIRKIHHAYKTLLASKMNTSQALEKLKAESDRGEDVDMLIKFIEASQRGVIK
;
A
#
# COMPACT_ATOMS: atom_id res chain seq x y z
N MET A 1 14.77 -25.03 -0.13
CA MET A 1 13.88 -24.56 -1.19
C MET A 1 14.74 -23.81 -2.20
N LYS A 2 14.84 -24.32 -3.42
CA LYS A 2 15.65 -23.72 -4.49
C LYS A 2 15.01 -22.41 -4.93
N ALA A 3 15.84 -21.39 -5.13
CA ALA A 3 15.44 -20.13 -5.72
C ALA A 3 14.88 -20.36 -7.13
N ILE A 4 13.75 -19.76 -7.45
CA ILE A 4 13.19 -19.71 -8.80
C ILE A 4 14.05 -18.71 -9.57
N SER A 5 14.66 -19.20 -10.66
CA SER A 5 15.43 -18.38 -11.60
C SER A 5 14.50 -17.46 -12.40
N PRO A 6 14.91 -16.22 -12.72
CA PRO A 6 14.17 -15.34 -13.62
C PRO A 6 14.48 -15.78 -15.07
N GLY A 7 13.58 -16.51 -15.69
CA GLY A 7 13.80 -17.05 -17.03
C GLY A 7 12.56 -17.62 -17.69
N ASP A 8 11.36 -17.15 -17.36
CA ASP A 8 10.20 -17.41 -18.19
C ASP A 8 9.91 -16.17 -19.04
N GLU A 9 10.00 -16.36 -20.36
CA GLU A 9 9.63 -15.35 -21.35
C GLU A 9 8.19 -14.87 -21.07
N PRO A 10 7.93 -13.57 -21.16
CA PRO A 10 6.57 -13.07 -21.02
C PRO A 10 5.70 -13.69 -22.12
N ILE A 11 4.53 -14.21 -21.73
CA ILE A 11 3.50 -14.70 -22.65
C ILE A 11 3.35 -13.65 -23.76
N SER A 12 3.70 -14.03 -24.98
CA SER A 12 3.64 -13.13 -26.13
C SER A 12 2.25 -12.50 -26.21
N PRO A 13 2.15 -11.17 -26.32
CA PRO A 13 0.85 -10.52 -26.47
C PRO A 13 0.22 -11.00 -27.77
N VAL A 14 -1.02 -11.46 -27.71
CA VAL A 14 -1.84 -11.70 -28.90
C VAL A 14 -1.88 -10.38 -29.66
N ARG A 15 -1.22 -10.33 -30.83
CA ARG A 15 -1.27 -9.16 -31.70
C ARG A 15 -2.67 -9.05 -32.28
N HIS A 16 -3.44 -8.13 -31.79
CA HIS A 16 -4.56 -7.55 -32.49
C HIS A 16 -4.07 -6.32 -33.25
N ASP A 17 -3.87 -6.48 -34.55
CA ASP A 17 -3.66 -5.37 -35.48
C ASP A 17 -4.96 -4.55 -35.54
N SER A 18 -5.08 -3.56 -34.68
CA SER A 18 -6.05 -2.47 -34.86
C SER A 18 -5.61 -1.25 -34.07
N ILE A 19 -5.64 -0.13 -34.76
CA ILE A 19 -5.18 1.22 -34.37
C ILE A 19 -5.97 1.82 -33.18
N MET A 20 -6.78 1.07 -32.48
CA MET A 20 -7.50 1.55 -31.29
C MET A 20 -7.00 0.82 -30.05
N ASN A 21 -6.26 1.52 -29.21
CA ASN A 21 -5.90 1.06 -27.87
C ASN A 21 -7.12 0.87 -26.94
N VAL A 22 -8.34 1.12 -27.44
CA VAL A 22 -9.60 1.01 -26.70
C VAL A 22 -10.49 -0.05 -27.35
N HIS A 23 -10.87 -1.07 -26.58
CA HIS A 23 -11.75 -2.13 -27.07
C HIS A 23 -13.18 -1.61 -27.33
N PRO A 24 -13.88 -2.03 -28.40
CA PRO A 24 -15.21 -1.51 -28.76
C PRO A 24 -16.30 -1.70 -27.69
N THR A 25 -16.14 -2.63 -26.77
CA THR A 25 -17.09 -2.85 -25.66
C THR A 25 -16.73 -2.03 -24.39
N ALA A 26 -15.65 -1.28 -24.40
CA ALA A 26 -15.34 -0.38 -23.30
C ALA A 26 -16.27 0.85 -23.31
N ILE A 27 -16.69 1.29 -22.14
CA ILE A 27 -17.52 2.50 -21.96
C ILE A 27 -16.66 3.55 -21.28
N ILE A 28 -16.42 4.67 -21.96
CA ILE A 28 -15.63 5.78 -21.43
C ILE A 28 -16.48 7.05 -21.47
N ASP A 29 -16.68 7.67 -20.29
CA ASP A 29 -17.39 8.96 -20.22
C ASP A 29 -16.60 10.03 -20.99
N ALA A 30 -17.31 10.92 -21.68
CA ALA A 30 -16.72 11.98 -22.52
C ALA A 30 -15.86 12.98 -21.71
N ARG A 31 -16.04 13.06 -20.41
CA ARG A 31 -15.24 13.92 -19.50
C ARG A 31 -13.98 13.23 -18.99
N ALA A 32 -13.84 11.93 -19.19
CA ALA A 32 -12.63 11.21 -18.80
C ALA A 32 -11.46 11.62 -19.70
N LYS A 33 -10.28 11.76 -19.10
CA LYS A 33 -9.05 12.07 -19.81
C LYS A 33 -8.19 10.81 -19.91
N VAL A 34 -8.22 10.17 -21.07
CA VAL A 34 -7.48 8.93 -21.33
C VAL A 34 -6.47 9.19 -22.47
N PRO A 35 -5.16 9.26 -22.19
CA PRO A 35 -4.14 9.43 -23.22
C PRO A 35 -4.16 8.31 -24.27
N ALA A 36 -3.80 8.64 -25.51
CA ALA A 36 -3.76 7.69 -26.63
C ALA A 36 -2.76 6.52 -26.41
N SER A 37 -1.78 6.72 -25.55
CA SER A 37 -0.82 5.67 -25.13
C SER A 37 -1.40 4.63 -24.18
N CYS A 38 -2.57 4.89 -23.58
CA CYS A 38 -3.24 3.93 -22.71
C CYS A 38 -3.94 2.84 -23.50
N SER A 39 -4.04 1.65 -22.94
CA SER A 39 -4.83 0.55 -23.51
C SER A 39 -6.00 0.19 -22.59
N VAL A 40 -7.22 0.16 -23.16
CA VAL A 40 -8.46 -0.14 -22.44
C VAL A 40 -9.10 -1.38 -23.04
N GLY A 41 -9.04 -2.49 -22.31
CA GLY A 41 -9.55 -3.78 -22.73
C GLY A 41 -11.08 -3.90 -22.68
N PRO A 42 -11.62 -5.09 -22.99
CA PRO A 42 -13.06 -5.30 -23.10
C PRO A 42 -13.80 -5.09 -21.78
N TYR A 43 -15.00 -4.55 -21.88
CA TYR A 43 -15.94 -4.35 -20.78
C TYR A 43 -15.41 -3.48 -19.62
N CYS A 44 -14.39 -2.66 -19.88
CA CYS A 44 -13.96 -1.65 -18.92
C CYS A 44 -14.96 -0.49 -18.93
N VAL A 45 -15.20 0.09 -17.74
CA VAL A 45 -16.07 1.26 -17.56
C VAL A 45 -15.27 2.36 -16.87
N ILE A 46 -15.11 3.49 -17.55
CA ILE A 46 -14.40 4.66 -17.03
C ILE A 46 -15.41 5.80 -16.89
N GLY A 47 -15.67 6.20 -15.67
CA GLY A 47 -16.61 7.25 -15.32
C GLY A 47 -16.08 8.65 -15.58
N ALA A 48 -16.93 9.62 -15.34
CA ALA A 48 -16.59 11.03 -15.41
C ALA A 48 -15.50 11.42 -14.40
N ASP A 49 -14.76 12.50 -14.72
CA ASP A 49 -13.75 13.09 -13.84
C ASP A 49 -12.63 12.09 -13.44
N VAL A 50 -12.37 11.10 -14.31
CA VAL A 50 -11.21 10.20 -14.24
C VAL A 50 -10.13 10.73 -15.17
N GLU A 51 -8.92 10.86 -14.65
CA GLU A 51 -7.76 11.37 -15.38
C GLU A 51 -6.59 10.39 -15.27
N PHE A 52 -6.07 9.94 -16.43
CA PHE A 52 -4.92 9.03 -16.50
C PHE A 52 -3.67 9.76 -16.99
N GLY A 53 -2.52 9.33 -16.44
CA GLY A 53 -1.22 9.55 -17.06
C GLY A 53 -0.98 8.59 -18.23
N GLU A 54 0.19 8.71 -18.84
CA GLU A 54 0.57 7.95 -20.04
C GLU A 54 0.73 6.45 -19.79
N SER A 55 0.52 5.65 -20.84
CA SER A 55 0.88 4.22 -20.87
C SER A 55 0.20 3.35 -19.80
N CYS A 56 -0.97 3.72 -19.33
CA CYS A 56 -1.76 2.87 -18.44
C CYS A 56 -2.42 1.72 -19.20
N ARG A 57 -2.59 0.57 -18.55
CA ARG A 57 -3.21 -0.61 -19.13
C ARG A 57 -4.34 -1.14 -18.25
N LEU A 58 -5.56 -1.17 -18.81
CA LEU A 58 -6.72 -1.82 -18.23
C LEU A 58 -6.98 -3.14 -18.98
N VAL A 59 -6.90 -4.28 -18.28
CA VAL A 59 -6.95 -5.60 -18.94
C VAL A 59 -8.36 -5.93 -19.43
N SER A 60 -9.34 -6.00 -18.54
CA SER A 60 -10.76 -6.18 -18.87
C SER A 60 -11.65 -6.02 -17.63
N HIS A 61 -12.94 -5.69 -17.79
CA HIS A 61 -13.91 -5.61 -16.69
C HIS A 61 -13.44 -4.74 -15.51
N VAL A 62 -12.68 -3.70 -15.78
CA VAL A 62 -12.21 -2.73 -14.78
C VAL A 62 -13.22 -1.59 -14.71
N ALA A 63 -13.68 -1.27 -13.51
CA ALA A 63 -14.55 -0.12 -13.27
C ALA A 63 -13.78 0.97 -12.51
N ILE A 64 -13.73 2.18 -13.06
CA ILE A 64 -13.07 3.33 -12.42
C ILE A 64 -14.06 4.48 -12.38
N GLU A 65 -14.32 5.02 -11.19
CA GLU A 65 -15.12 6.22 -10.98
C GLU A 65 -14.27 7.42 -10.56
N GLY A 66 -14.75 8.61 -10.87
CA GLY A 66 -14.12 9.87 -10.47
C GLY A 66 -14.84 10.57 -9.31
N PRO A 67 -14.24 11.62 -8.76
CA PRO A 67 -12.92 12.19 -9.12
C PRO A 67 -11.75 11.29 -8.77
N THR A 68 -11.02 10.82 -9.78
CA THR A 68 -9.85 9.94 -9.62
C THR A 68 -8.73 10.37 -10.55
N LYS A 69 -7.56 10.63 -9.99
CA LYS A 69 -6.34 10.92 -10.74
C LYS A 69 -5.36 9.76 -10.66
N ILE A 70 -4.92 9.27 -11.80
CA ILE A 70 -4.05 8.11 -11.96
C ILE A 70 -2.79 8.56 -12.69
N GLY A 71 -1.62 8.26 -12.14
CA GLY A 71 -0.33 8.53 -12.77
C GLY A 71 -0.07 7.64 -13.99
N ALA A 72 1.17 7.65 -14.46
CA ALA A 72 1.59 6.91 -15.65
C ALA A 72 1.94 5.44 -15.37
N HIS A 73 1.93 4.60 -16.41
CA HIS A 73 2.41 3.20 -16.39
C HIS A 73 1.72 2.29 -15.35
N ASN A 74 0.48 2.57 -14.99
CA ASN A 74 -0.28 1.71 -14.10
C ASN A 74 -0.97 0.56 -14.87
N ALA A 75 -1.02 -0.62 -14.26
CA ALA A 75 -1.72 -1.78 -14.80
C ALA A 75 -2.88 -2.19 -13.88
N PHE A 76 -4.10 -2.28 -14.45
CA PHE A 76 -5.30 -2.70 -13.76
C PHE A 76 -5.77 -4.04 -14.31
N PHE A 77 -5.92 -5.01 -13.43
CA PHE A 77 -6.34 -6.37 -13.76
C PHE A 77 -7.86 -6.56 -13.63
N PRO A 78 -8.41 -7.67 -14.13
CA PRO A 78 -9.86 -7.82 -14.22
C PRO A 78 -10.61 -7.67 -12.90
N PHE A 79 -11.81 -7.08 -12.99
CA PHE A 79 -12.76 -6.89 -11.89
C PHE A 79 -12.32 -5.92 -10.79
N CYS A 80 -11.32 -5.08 -11.05
CA CYS A 80 -11.00 -3.98 -10.15
C CYS A 80 -12.13 -2.97 -10.08
N ALA A 81 -12.42 -2.43 -8.87
CA ALA A 81 -13.35 -1.35 -8.62
C ALA A 81 -12.63 -0.18 -7.93
N ILE A 82 -12.28 0.81 -8.70
CA ILE A 82 -11.35 1.88 -8.32
C ILE A 82 -12.07 3.22 -8.23
N GLY A 83 -11.82 3.97 -7.16
CA GLY A 83 -12.41 5.29 -6.96
C GLY A 83 -13.92 5.27 -6.68
N MET A 84 -14.46 4.14 -6.23
CA MET A 84 -15.85 4.03 -5.84
C MET A 84 -16.15 4.87 -4.60
N ALA A 85 -17.42 5.17 -4.38
CA ALA A 85 -17.88 5.85 -3.17
C ALA A 85 -17.38 5.14 -1.90
N PRO A 86 -16.97 5.89 -0.87
CA PRO A 86 -16.50 5.28 0.36
C PRO A 86 -17.59 4.44 1.04
N GLN A 87 -17.21 3.31 1.62
CA GLN A 87 -18.09 2.45 2.41
C GLN A 87 -18.21 3.02 3.84
N ASP A 88 -18.70 4.25 3.93
CA ASP A 88 -18.96 4.96 5.18
C ASP A 88 -20.44 5.39 5.21
N VAL A 89 -21.16 4.98 6.25
CA VAL A 89 -22.59 5.32 6.43
C VAL A 89 -22.86 6.82 6.53
N SER A 90 -21.85 7.62 6.85
CA SER A 90 -21.96 9.07 6.94
C SER A 90 -21.74 9.79 5.61
N TYR A 91 -21.21 9.12 4.58
CA TYR A 91 -20.97 9.69 3.25
C TYR A 91 -22.30 9.98 2.54
N LYS A 92 -22.45 11.18 2.00
CA LYS A 92 -23.68 11.68 1.37
C LYS A 92 -23.50 12.16 -0.07
N GLY A 93 -22.39 11.73 -0.72
CA GLY A 93 -22.08 12.12 -2.09
C GLY A 93 -21.18 13.36 -2.18
N GLU A 94 -20.46 13.71 -1.11
CA GLU A 94 -19.52 14.83 -1.10
C GLU A 94 -18.42 14.65 -2.15
N PRO A 95 -17.89 15.76 -2.72
CA PRO A 95 -16.88 15.71 -3.78
C PRO A 95 -15.50 15.34 -3.21
N THR A 96 -15.30 14.05 -3.00
CA THR A 96 -14.05 13.47 -2.52
C THR A 96 -13.30 12.76 -3.64
N ARG A 97 -12.02 12.47 -3.47
CA ARG A 97 -11.18 12.00 -4.57
C ARG A 97 -10.24 10.86 -4.18
N LEU A 98 -9.70 10.22 -5.21
CA LEU A 98 -8.62 9.24 -5.15
C LEU A 98 -7.44 9.74 -5.99
N GLU A 99 -6.23 9.59 -5.49
CA GLU A 99 -4.99 9.81 -6.24
C GLU A 99 -4.14 8.52 -6.22
N ILE A 100 -3.69 8.10 -7.39
CA ILE A 100 -2.79 6.94 -7.58
C ILE A 100 -1.55 7.44 -8.31
N GLY A 101 -0.36 7.13 -7.79
CA GLY A 101 0.93 7.45 -8.40
C GLY A 101 1.23 6.61 -9.65
N ASP A 102 2.49 6.45 -9.96
CA ASP A 102 2.98 5.82 -11.18
C ASP A 102 3.41 4.36 -10.95
N HIS A 103 3.46 3.57 -12.04
CA HIS A 103 4.06 2.24 -12.06
C HIS A 103 3.47 1.24 -11.04
N ASN A 104 2.18 1.32 -10.77
CA ASN A 104 1.52 0.39 -9.86
C ASN A 104 0.93 -0.80 -10.64
N GLU A 105 0.95 -1.97 -9.99
CA GLU A 105 0.26 -3.16 -10.46
C GLU A 105 -0.92 -3.48 -9.52
N ILE A 106 -2.15 -3.31 -10.02
CA ILE A 106 -3.39 -3.46 -9.26
C ILE A 106 -4.11 -4.70 -9.78
N ARG A 107 -4.02 -5.79 -9.02
CA ARG A 107 -4.44 -7.14 -9.40
C ARG A 107 -5.96 -7.33 -9.29
N GLU A 108 -6.39 -8.51 -9.66
CA GLU A 108 -7.79 -8.89 -9.84
C GLU A 108 -8.65 -8.63 -8.59
N CYS A 109 -9.86 -8.12 -8.79
CA CYS A 109 -10.85 -7.87 -7.74
C CYS A 109 -10.39 -6.91 -6.62
N VAL A 110 -9.38 -6.10 -6.86
CA VAL A 110 -8.97 -5.05 -5.91
C VAL A 110 -10.04 -3.96 -5.84
N THR A 111 -10.31 -3.47 -4.64
CA THR A 111 -11.21 -2.33 -4.42
C THR A 111 -10.48 -1.20 -3.72
N ILE A 112 -10.65 0.04 -4.23
CA ILE A 112 -10.08 1.26 -3.64
C ILE A 112 -11.17 2.31 -3.57
N SER A 113 -11.51 2.77 -2.35
CA SER A 113 -12.52 3.80 -2.15
C SER A 113 -11.91 5.21 -2.22
N ARG A 114 -12.71 6.21 -2.65
CA ARG A 114 -12.36 7.63 -2.48
C ARG A 114 -12.34 8.01 -1.00
N GLY A 115 -11.84 9.21 -0.69
CA GLY A 115 -11.88 9.76 0.65
C GLY A 115 -13.29 10.15 1.12
N THR A 116 -13.39 10.58 2.37
CA THR A 116 -14.60 11.17 2.96
C THR A 116 -14.36 12.64 3.33
N ALA A 117 -15.40 13.45 3.38
CA ALA A 117 -15.28 14.85 3.77
C ALA A 117 -14.65 15.01 5.17
N LYS A 118 -14.95 14.09 6.08
CA LYS A 118 -14.41 14.09 7.45
C LYS A 118 -12.93 13.73 7.50
N GLY A 119 -12.46 12.89 6.56
CA GLY A 119 -11.08 12.42 6.46
C GLY A 119 -10.16 13.31 5.63
N GLY A 120 -10.65 14.47 5.19
CA GLY A 120 -9.88 15.38 4.33
C GLY A 120 -10.12 15.17 2.83
N GLY A 121 -11.03 14.30 2.46
CA GLY A 121 -11.53 14.15 1.09
C GLY A 121 -10.61 13.38 0.14
N LEU A 122 -9.56 12.72 0.63
CA LEU A 122 -8.55 12.11 -0.23
C LEU A 122 -8.12 10.74 0.26
N THR A 123 -8.19 9.74 -0.62
CA THR A 123 -7.43 8.50 -0.53
C THR A 123 -6.24 8.58 -1.47
N ARG A 124 -5.07 8.16 -1.03
CA ARG A 124 -3.83 8.21 -1.83
C ARG A 124 -3.12 6.87 -1.89
N VAL A 125 -2.68 6.49 -3.09
CA VAL A 125 -1.76 5.38 -3.33
C VAL A 125 -0.51 5.94 -4.02
N GLY A 126 0.66 5.64 -3.47
CA GLY A 126 1.95 6.04 -4.02
C GLY A 126 2.30 5.34 -5.32
N SER A 127 3.57 5.28 -5.62
CA SER A 127 4.12 4.71 -6.85
C SER A 127 4.83 3.37 -6.60
N HIS A 128 5.00 2.56 -7.66
CA HIS A 128 5.71 1.28 -7.59
C HIS A 128 5.14 0.29 -6.58
N THR A 129 3.83 0.34 -6.33
CA THR A 129 3.14 -0.58 -5.42
C THR A 129 2.59 -1.80 -6.15
N LEU A 130 2.64 -2.95 -5.47
CA LEU A 130 1.95 -4.16 -5.90
C LEU A 130 0.75 -4.40 -4.98
N ILE A 131 -0.46 -4.28 -5.51
CA ILE A 131 -1.70 -4.53 -4.80
C ILE A 131 -2.28 -5.82 -5.35
N MET A 132 -2.12 -6.91 -4.60
CA MET A 132 -2.49 -8.25 -5.05
C MET A 132 -4.00 -8.49 -4.96
N ALA A 133 -4.44 -9.58 -5.59
CA ALA A 133 -5.84 -9.89 -5.78
C ALA A 133 -6.67 -9.86 -4.47
N TYR A 134 -7.89 -9.34 -4.58
CA TYR A 134 -8.84 -9.18 -3.48
C TYR A 134 -8.42 -8.23 -2.35
N ALA A 135 -7.33 -7.48 -2.50
CA ALA A 135 -7.00 -6.48 -1.51
C ALA A 135 -8.02 -5.32 -1.51
N HIS A 136 -8.24 -4.72 -0.34
CA HIS A 136 -9.11 -3.57 -0.16
C HIS A 136 -8.37 -2.41 0.48
N ILE A 137 -8.51 -1.22 -0.10
CA ILE A 137 -8.04 0.03 0.47
C ILE A 137 -9.25 0.89 0.83
N GLY A 138 -9.49 1.06 2.13
CA GLY A 138 -10.56 1.88 2.68
C GLY A 138 -10.33 3.37 2.43
N HIS A 139 -11.40 4.15 2.56
CA HIS A 139 -11.40 5.60 2.37
C HIS A 139 -10.37 6.31 3.26
N ASP A 140 -9.86 7.45 2.79
CA ASP A 140 -8.91 8.31 3.52
C ASP A 140 -7.58 7.64 3.89
N SER A 141 -7.30 6.45 3.30
CA SER A 141 -6.04 5.75 3.52
C SER A 141 -4.93 6.37 2.68
N VAL A 142 -3.71 6.28 3.19
CA VAL A 142 -2.49 6.75 2.51
C VAL A 142 -1.51 5.59 2.40
N ILE A 143 -1.22 5.17 1.17
CA ILE A 143 -0.25 4.12 0.87
C ILE A 143 0.98 4.78 0.27
N GLY A 144 2.13 4.56 0.87
CA GLY A 144 3.43 5.04 0.40
C GLY A 144 3.94 4.32 -0.85
N ASP A 145 5.12 4.72 -1.30
CA ASP A 145 5.75 4.12 -2.46
C ASP A 145 6.33 2.74 -2.16
N ASN A 146 6.46 1.91 -3.20
CA ASN A 146 7.09 0.58 -3.13
C ASN A 146 6.45 -0.38 -2.11
N CYS A 147 5.20 -0.17 -1.76
CA CYS A 147 4.47 -1.04 -0.84
C CYS A 147 3.97 -2.31 -1.54
N MET A 148 3.71 -3.34 -0.74
CA MET A 148 3.07 -4.56 -1.20
C MET A 148 1.89 -4.91 -0.30
N LEU A 149 0.69 -4.93 -0.88
CA LEU A 149 -0.51 -5.46 -0.23
C LEU A 149 -0.79 -6.84 -0.81
N VAL A 150 -0.56 -7.88 -0.02
CA VAL A 150 -0.68 -9.27 -0.49
C VAL A 150 -2.17 -9.69 -0.52
N ASN A 151 -2.49 -10.77 -1.22
CA ASN A 151 -3.85 -11.23 -1.48
C ASN A 151 -4.79 -11.09 -0.28
N GLY A 152 -5.90 -10.39 -0.46
CA GLY A 152 -6.91 -10.22 0.57
C GLY A 152 -6.51 -9.35 1.76
N ALA A 153 -5.39 -8.61 1.68
CA ALA A 153 -5.08 -7.59 2.67
C ALA A 153 -6.21 -6.56 2.71
N THR A 154 -6.77 -6.29 3.88
CA THR A 154 -7.98 -5.47 4.01
C THR A 154 -7.71 -4.29 4.94
N LEU A 155 -7.57 -3.10 4.37
CA LEU A 155 -7.32 -1.89 5.13
C LEU A 155 -8.64 -1.17 5.43
N GLY A 156 -8.92 -0.92 6.71
CA GLY A 156 -10.00 -0.02 7.13
C GLY A 156 -9.74 1.42 6.69
N GLY A 157 -10.70 2.32 6.92
CA GLY A 157 -10.51 3.74 6.61
C GLY A 157 -9.37 4.37 7.41
N HIS A 158 -8.75 5.43 6.84
CA HIS A 158 -7.70 6.23 7.48
C HIS A 158 -6.41 5.44 7.84
N VAL A 159 -6.15 4.31 7.21
CA VAL A 159 -4.92 3.55 7.42
C VAL A 159 -3.78 4.22 6.68
N THR A 160 -2.65 4.36 7.34
CA THR A 160 -1.40 4.80 6.71
C THR A 160 -0.44 3.62 6.58
N VAL A 161 0.01 3.34 5.38
CA VAL A 161 1.07 2.36 5.10
C VAL A 161 2.27 3.13 4.56
N GLU A 162 3.33 3.20 5.33
CA GLU A 162 4.54 3.92 4.93
C GLU A 162 5.33 3.12 3.88
N GLU A 163 6.27 3.77 3.21
CA GLU A 163 7.03 3.22 2.10
C GLU A 163 7.69 1.86 2.39
N TRP A 164 7.78 1.02 1.37
CA TRP A 164 8.43 -0.30 1.44
C TRP A 164 7.79 -1.29 2.43
N ALA A 165 6.64 -0.98 3.00
CA ALA A 165 5.95 -1.90 3.88
C ALA A 165 5.28 -3.04 3.10
N VAL A 166 5.19 -4.21 3.73
CA VAL A 166 4.51 -5.39 3.19
C VAL A 166 3.40 -5.80 4.15
N VAL A 167 2.16 -5.74 3.68
CA VAL A 167 1.00 -6.26 4.40
C VAL A 167 0.68 -7.65 3.87
N GLY A 168 0.88 -8.67 4.68
CA GLY A 168 0.72 -10.07 4.30
C GLY A 168 -0.70 -10.46 3.88
N ALA A 169 -0.85 -11.65 3.34
CA ALA A 169 -2.14 -12.14 2.87
C ALA A 169 -3.17 -12.24 4.01
N LEU A 170 -4.44 -11.90 3.70
CA LEU A 170 -5.57 -12.01 4.64
C LEU A 170 -5.32 -11.29 5.98
N CYS A 171 -4.66 -10.15 5.93
CA CYS A 171 -4.44 -9.30 7.11
C CYS A 171 -5.51 -8.22 7.18
N PRO A 172 -6.46 -8.29 8.12
CA PRO A 172 -7.34 -7.17 8.43
C PRO A 172 -6.60 -6.13 9.27
N VAL A 173 -6.63 -4.87 8.80
CA VAL A 173 -6.03 -3.73 9.46
C VAL A 173 -7.11 -2.78 9.93
N HIS A 174 -7.17 -2.54 11.24
CA HIS A 174 -8.16 -1.66 11.85
C HIS A 174 -7.97 -0.21 11.38
N GLN A 175 -9.08 0.53 11.26
CA GLN A 175 -9.05 1.95 10.89
C GLN A 175 -8.10 2.77 11.78
N TYR A 176 -7.48 3.80 11.19
CA TYR A 176 -6.51 4.71 11.83
C TYR A 176 -5.19 4.07 12.26
N VAL A 177 -4.91 2.85 11.87
CA VAL A 177 -3.62 2.20 12.13
C VAL A 177 -2.55 2.76 11.19
N ARG A 178 -1.34 2.89 11.71
CA ARG A 178 -0.14 3.22 10.93
C ARG A 178 0.78 2.02 10.86
N ILE A 179 1.20 1.68 9.64
CA ILE A 179 2.19 0.63 9.36
C ILE A 179 3.47 1.33 8.92
N GLY A 180 4.49 1.23 9.75
CA GLY A 180 5.74 1.95 9.55
C GLY A 180 6.55 1.44 8.36
N ALA A 181 7.43 2.30 7.85
CA ALA A 181 8.28 2.03 6.69
C ALA A 181 9.07 0.72 6.85
N HIS A 182 9.22 -0.02 5.74
CA HIS A 182 9.94 -1.31 5.69
C HIS A 182 9.39 -2.41 6.63
N ALA A 183 8.25 -2.22 7.26
CA ALA A 183 7.64 -3.27 8.08
C ALA A 183 7.22 -4.46 7.20
N TYR A 184 7.26 -5.65 7.78
CA TYR A 184 6.73 -6.87 7.18
C TYR A 184 5.70 -7.50 8.12
N ILE A 185 4.47 -7.63 7.64
CA ILE A 185 3.38 -8.27 8.36
C ILE A 185 3.16 -9.65 7.77
N GLY A 186 3.28 -10.69 8.59
CA GLY A 186 3.00 -12.07 8.19
C GLY A 186 1.52 -12.29 7.90
N GLY A 187 1.21 -13.20 6.98
CA GLY A 187 -0.18 -13.50 6.58
C GLY A 187 -1.07 -13.92 7.74
N GLY A 188 -2.36 -13.60 7.64
CA GLY A 188 -3.37 -13.92 8.66
C GLY A 188 -3.26 -13.11 9.95
N THR A 189 -2.46 -12.06 9.97
CA THR A 189 -2.25 -11.23 11.17
C THR A 189 -3.31 -10.14 11.27
N THR A 190 -4.09 -10.10 12.34
CA THR A 190 -5.01 -9.00 12.63
C THR A 190 -4.26 -7.83 13.27
N ILE A 191 -4.32 -6.66 12.66
CA ILE A 191 -3.61 -5.46 13.09
C ILE A 191 -4.60 -4.46 13.71
N THR A 192 -4.47 -4.21 15.01
CA THR A 192 -5.32 -3.28 15.77
C THR A 192 -4.57 -2.09 16.36
N GLN A 193 -3.25 -2.11 16.31
CA GLN A 193 -2.34 -1.07 16.79
C GLN A 193 -1.27 -0.77 15.73
N ASP A 194 -0.56 0.33 15.90
CA ASP A 194 0.50 0.72 14.98
C ASP A 194 1.63 -0.30 14.92
N VAL A 195 2.11 -0.56 13.70
CA VAL A 195 3.22 -1.50 13.41
C VAL A 195 4.50 -0.71 13.25
N LEU A 196 5.49 -1.05 14.05
CA LEU A 196 6.77 -0.34 14.05
C LEU A 196 7.47 -0.41 12.69
N PRO A 197 8.11 0.70 12.25
CA PRO A 197 9.02 0.66 11.09
C PRO A 197 10.07 -0.43 11.26
N PHE A 198 10.45 -1.06 10.13
CA PHE A 198 11.47 -2.13 10.06
C PHE A 198 11.11 -3.42 10.79
N SER A 199 9.92 -3.54 11.38
CA SER A 199 9.53 -4.73 12.13
C SER A 199 9.23 -5.93 11.26
N MET A 200 9.32 -7.11 11.86
CA MET A 200 8.65 -8.31 11.40
C MET A 200 7.59 -8.69 12.42
N THR A 201 6.32 -8.58 12.01
CA THR A 201 5.15 -8.79 12.87
C THR A 201 4.34 -9.97 12.35
N SER A 202 3.95 -10.87 13.22
CA SER A 202 3.02 -11.93 12.85
C SER A 202 2.16 -12.36 14.04
N ALA A 203 1.08 -13.08 13.79
CA ALA A 203 0.22 -13.63 14.83
C ALA A 203 0.49 -15.12 15.03
N ALA A 204 0.85 -15.52 16.26
CA ALA A 204 0.71 -16.92 16.68
C ALA A 204 -0.62 -17.08 17.44
N ARG A 205 -0.76 -16.46 18.60
CA ARG A 205 -2.03 -16.33 19.36
C ARG A 205 -2.35 -14.88 19.69
N ASN A 206 -1.31 -14.07 19.91
CA ASN A 206 -1.40 -12.63 20.07
C ASN A 206 -0.47 -11.99 19.06
N THR A 207 -0.90 -10.91 18.40
CA THR A 207 -0.05 -10.17 17.46
C THR A 207 1.08 -9.50 18.22
N HIS A 208 2.32 -9.77 17.84
CA HIS A 208 3.50 -9.16 18.42
C HIS A 208 4.63 -9.01 17.39
N ALA A 209 5.57 -8.12 17.69
CA ALA A 209 6.78 -7.94 16.90
C ALA A 209 7.83 -8.97 17.30
N TYR A 210 8.15 -9.90 16.41
CA TYR A 210 9.20 -10.89 16.64
C TYR A 210 10.61 -10.32 16.57
N GLY A 211 10.75 -9.17 15.95
CA GLY A 211 12.02 -8.50 15.76
C GLY A 211 12.04 -7.65 14.49
N MET A 212 13.25 -7.40 14.02
CA MET A 212 13.52 -6.59 12.84
C MET A 212 13.38 -7.42 11.54
N ASN A 213 12.88 -6.80 10.47
CA ASN A 213 12.83 -7.38 9.11
C ASN A 213 14.22 -7.37 8.44
N LYS A 214 15.19 -8.10 9.01
CA LYS A 214 16.58 -8.12 8.56
C LYS A 214 16.70 -8.45 7.07
N VAL A 215 16.05 -9.52 6.62
CA VAL A 215 16.11 -9.98 5.22
C VAL A 215 15.59 -8.93 4.24
N GLY A 216 14.51 -8.24 4.59
CA GLY A 216 13.95 -7.16 3.78
C GLY A 216 14.92 -5.97 3.67
N LEU A 217 15.57 -5.59 4.76
CA LEU A 217 16.53 -4.50 4.78
C LEU A 217 17.79 -4.83 3.95
N GLU A 218 18.33 -6.05 4.10
CA GLU A 218 19.47 -6.53 3.30
C GLU A 218 19.16 -6.50 1.79
N ARG A 219 17.99 -6.99 1.38
CA ARG A 219 17.54 -6.98 -0.03
C ARG A 219 17.38 -5.57 -0.59
N ARG A 220 17.09 -4.58 0.25
CA ARG A 220 16.95 -3.15 -0.12
C ARG A 220 18.25 -2.37 -0.01
N GLY A 221 19.38 -3.04 0.21
CA GLY A 221 20.73 -2.44 0.20
C GLY A 221 21.07 -1.64 1.47
N PHE A 222 20.41 -1.88 2.59
CA PHE A 222 20.81 -1.29 3.86
C PHE A 222 22.20 -1.79 4.24
N SER A 223 23.10 -0.88 4.62
CA SER A 223 24.45 -1.28 5.05
C SER A 223 24.41 -2.08 6.34
N ALA A 224 25.41 -2.93 6.55
CA ALA A 224 25.55 -3.70 7.79
C ALA A 224 25.56 -2.81 9.04
N GLU A 225 26.07 -1.59 8.93
CA GLU A 225 26.08 -0.62 10.02
C GLU A 225 24.67 -0.12 10.35
N ARG A 226 23.89 0.30 9.34
CA ARG A 226 22.49 0.71 9.53
C ARG A 226 21.66 -0.42 10.16
N ILE A 227 21.77 -1.64 9.64
CA ILE A 227 21.08 -2.82 10.16
C ILE A 227 21.45 -3.08 11.63
N ARG A 228 22.74 -2.92 12.00
CA ARG A 228 23.21 -3.07 13.37
C ARG A 228 22.58 -2.03 14.31
N LYS A 229 22.51 -0.76 13.91
CA LYS A 229 21.89 0.32 14.68
C LYS A 229 20.38 0.07 14.88
N ILE A 230 19.66 -0.31 13.83
CA ILE A 230 18.23 -0.69 13.93
C ILE A 230 18.05 -1.88 14.88
N HIS A 231 18.87 -2.92 14.75
CA HIS A 231 18.82 -4.10 15.62
C HIS A 231 19.04 -3.74 17.10
N HIS A 232 20.00 -2.86 17.39
CA HIS A 232 20.23 -2.34 18.73
C HIS A 232 19.00 -1.63 19.30
N ALA A 233 18.35 -0.77 18.50
CA ALA A 233 17.13 -0.10 18.91
C ALA A 233 15.99 -1.08 19.20
N TYR A 234 15.81 -2.10 18.35
CA TYR A 234 14.81 -3.16 18.57
C TYR A 234 15.10 -3.95 19.85
N LYS A 235 16.35 -4.30 20.12
CA LYS A 235 16.74 -4.98 21.37
C LYS A 235 16.42 -4.11 22.59
N THR A 236 16.63 -2.82 22.52
CA THR A 236 16.29 -1.87 23.59
C THR A 236 14.79 -1.77 23.80
N LEU A 237 14.00 -1.71 22.73
CA LEU A 237 12.54 -1.57 22.79
C LEU A 237 11.79 -2.84 23.20
N LEU A 238 12.24 -4.02 22.73
CA LEU A 238 11.48 -5.27 22.86
C LEU A 238 12.05 -6.23 23.91
N ALA A 239 13.36 -6.32 24.04
CA ALA A 239 14.02 -7.32 24.89
C ALA A 239 14.49 -6.79 26.25
N SER A 240 14.44 -5.47 26.47
CA SER A 240 14.79 -4.89 27.78
C SER A 240 13.61 -4.96 28.76
N LYS A 241 13.89 -4.85 30.05
CA LYS A 241 12.86 -4.73 31.10
C LYS A 241 12.24 -3.32 31.18
N MET A 242 12.63 -2.40 30.29
CA MET A 242 12.17 -1.02 30.24
C MET A 242 10.76 -0.92 29.64
N ASN A 243 9.96 0.03 30.14
CA ASN A 243 8.75 0.44 29.43
C ASN A 243 9.13 1.27 28.17
N THR A 244 8.13 1.58 27.33
CA THR A 244 8.37 2.28 26.04
C THR A 244 9.04 3.62 26.24
N SER A 245 8.57 4.43 27.23
CA SER A 245 9.11 5.76 27.48
C SER A 245 10.58 5.69 27.90
N GLN A 246 10.93 4.79 28.84
CA GLN A 246 12.32 4.59 29.28
C GLN A 246 13.23 4.12 28.14
N ALA A 247 12.74 3.22 27.28
CA ALA A 247 13.49 2.77 26.11
C ALA A 247 13.73 3.90 25.11
N LEU A 248 12.72 4.75 24.87
CA LEU A 248 12.85 5.93 24.00
C LEU A 248 13.85 6.94 24.57
N GLU A 249 13.78 7.26 25.87
CA GLU A 249 14.75 8.19 26.49
C GLU A 249 16.18 7.66 26.36
N LYS A 250 16.39 6.37 26.56
CA LYS A 250 17.69 5.75 26.37
C LYS A 250 18.19 5.87 24.95
N LEU A 251 17.35 5.56 23.96
CA LEU A 251 17.71 5.66 22.54
C LEU A 251 18.01 7.11 22.13
N LYS A 252 17.24 8.08 22.65
CA LYS A 252 17.46 9.52 22.39
C LYS A 252 18.81 10.00 22.96
N ALA A 253 19.25 9.47 24.05
CA ALA A 253 20.54 9.82 24.65
C ALA A 253 21.76 9.32 23.85
N GLU A 254 21.58 8.39 22.93
CA GLU A 254 22.64 7.85 22.08
C GLU A 254 22.96 8.81 20.93
N SER A 255 24.19 9.33 20.87
CA SER A 255 24.61 10.33 19.87
C SER A 255 24.82 9.74 18.46
N ASP A 256 25.12 8.44 18.34
CA ASP A 256 25.42 7.75 17.07
C ASP A 256 24.31 6.78 16.63
N ARG A 257 23.05 7.08 16.89
CA ARG A 257 21.93 6.19 16.59
C ARG A 257 21.57 6.12 15.10
N GLY A 258 21.78 7.20 14.35
CA GLY A 258 21.50 7.27 12.91
C GLY A 258 20.03 7.58 12.58
N GLU A 259 19.78 7.95 11.34
CA GLU A 259 18.49 8.43 10.85
C GLU A 259 17.36 7.40 10.96
N ASP A 260 17.66 6.12 10.75
CA ASP A 260 16.68 5.03 10.85
C ASP A 260 16.12 4.88 12.27
N VAL A 261 16.99 5.05 13.28
CA VAL A 261 16.57 5.01 14.68
C VAL A 261 15.79 6.28 15.05
N ASP A 262 16.16 7.43 14.49
CA ASP A 262 15.37 8.66 14.63
C ASP A 262 13.98 8.53 14.02
N MET A 263 13.86 7.88 12.87
CA MET A 263 12.56 7.54 12.26
C MET A 263 11.72 6.67 13.19
N LEU A 264 12.31 5.63 13.75
CA LEU A 264 11.63 4.73 14.69
C LEU A 264 11.14 5.48 15.95
N ILE A 265 11.96 6.34 16.52
CA ILE A 265 11.60 7.17 17.69
C ILE A 265 10.42 8.07 17.37
N LYS A 266 10.50 8.85 16.27
CA LYS A 266 9.44 9.75 15.82
C LYS A 266 8.13 9.01 15.57
N PHE A 267 8.21 7.82 14.96
CA PHE A 267 7.03 6.99 14.71
C PHE A 267 6.31 6.61 16.01
N ILE A 268 7.06 6.14 17.01
CA ILE A 268 6.49 5.72 18.30
C ILE A 268 5.88 6.92 19.04
N GLU A 269 6.55 8.07 19.03
CA GLU A 269 6.07 9.28 19.70
C GLU A 269 4.77 9.83 19.08
N ALA A 270 4.64 9.71 17.76
CA ALA A 270 3.46 10.15 17.05
C ALA A 270 2.28 9.16 17.11
N SER A 271 2.48 7.97 17.67
CA SER A 271 1.43 6.94 17.74
C SER A 271 0.33 7.30 18.73
N GLN A 272 -0.91 7.33 18.25
CA GLN A 272 -2.10 7.55 19.09
C GLN A 272 -2.75 6.25 19.56
N ARG A 273 -2.44 5.13 18.91
CA ARG A 273 -3.03 3.80 19.19
C ARG A 273 -2.11 2.87 19.99
N GLY A 274 -0.90 3.31 20.28
CA GLY A 274 0.16 2.45 20.77
C GLY A 274 0.77 1.60 19.65
N VAL A 275 1.90 0.97 19.94
CA VAL A 275 2.66 0.16 18.98
C VAL A 275 2.65 -1.31 19.38
N ILE A 276 2.61 -2.19 18.39
CA ILE A 276 2.77 -3.64 18.59
C ILE A 276 4.22 -3.90 18.99
N LYS A 277 4.40 -4.59 20.10
CA LYS A 277 5.70 -5.01 20.62
C LYS A 277 5.83 -6.52 20.68
#